data_ab96359ee5f243fa863cbcc71fff4095
#
_entry.id   ab96359ee5f243fa863cbcc71fff4095
#
_cell.length_a   1.000
_cell.length_b   1.000
_cell.length_c   1.000
_cell.angle_alpha   90.00
_cell.angle_beta   90.00
_cell.angle_gamma   90.00
#
_symmetry.space_group_name_H-M   'P 1'
#
loop_
_entity.id
_entity.type
_entity.pdbx_description
1 polymer ?
#
loop_
_entity_poly.entity_id
_entity_poly.type
_entity_poly.pdbx_seq_one_letter_code
_entity_poly.pdbx_strand_id
1 'polypeptide(L)'
;MAAIDPRITIEEFLDSHDLEYERKDPNTFLVSLPGEKKLQTHCALIVGDHSLSINAFVIRKPDDNEAGVHAYCMLKNAGMYGIAFATNELGDIFLVGRLPLFAVTDRE
;
A
#
# COMPACT_ATOMS: atom_id res chain seq x y z
N MET A 1 18.56 -1.73 24.13
CA MET A 1 18.74 -1.20 22.80
C MET A 1 17.49 -0.45 22.38
N ALA A 2 17.68 0.75 21.88
CA ALA A 2 16.54 1.55 21.44
C ALA A 2 15.95 0.96 20.16
N ALA A 3 14.64 0.94 20.08
CA ALA A 3 13.97 0.48 18.88
C ALA A 3 14.14 1.53 17.77
N ILE A 4 14.32 1.05 16.54
CA ILE A 4 14.37 1.94 15.38
C ILE A 4 12.96 2.46 15.12
N ASP A 5 12.85 3.77 14.93
CA ASP A 5 11.57 4.37 14.62
C ASP A 5 11.19 3.99 13.18
N PRO A 6 10.09 3.24 12.99
CA PRO A 6 9.72 2.81 11.64
C PRO A 6 9.46 3.98 10.68
N ARG A 7 9.07 5.14 11.20
CA ARG A 7 8.84 6.30 10.34
C ARG A 7 10.14 6.79 9.72
N ILE A 8 11.23 6.73 10.46
CA ILE A 8 12.54 7.12 9.95
C ILE A 8 12.99 6.11 8.89
N THR A 9 12.79 4.82 9.15
CA THR A 9 13.16 3.77 8.19
C THR A 9 12.41 3.94 6.89
N ILE A 10 11.11 4.22 6.96
CA ILE A 10 10.29 4.42 5.77
C ILE A 10 10.78 5.62 4.97
N GLU A 11 11.05 6.72 5.67
CA GLU A 11 11.49 7.95 4.99
C GLU A 11 12.83 7.73 4.29
N GLU A 12 13.76 7.07 4.98
CA GLU A 12 15.06 6.76 4.38
C GLU A 12 14.92 5.86 3.16
N PHE A 13 14.03 4.88 3.24
CA PHE A 13 13.80 3.99 2.11
C PHE A 13 13.25 4.77 0.92
N LEU A 14 12.26 5.62 1.15
CA LEU A 14 11.65 6.39 0.07
C LEU A 14 12.66 7.33 -0.57
N ASP A 15 13.48 7.99 0.27
CA ASP A 15 14.50 8.89 -0.25
C ASP A 15 15.57 8.15 -1.04
N SER A 16 15.99 6.99 -0.56
CA SER A 16 17.07 6.24 -1.22
C SER A 16 16.64 5.64 -2.54
N HIS A 17 15.34 5.46 -2.76
CA HIS A 17 14.80 4.93 -4.01
C HIS A 17 14.23 6.03 -4.90
N ASP A 18 14.43 7.29 -4.52
CA ASP A 18 13.97 8.43 -5.31
C ASP A 18 12.47 8.41 -5.56
N LEU A 19 11.70 7.95 -4.59
CA LEU A 19 10.26 7.90 -4.72
C LEU A 19 9.65 9.21 -4.22
N GLU A 20 8.72 9.73 -4.98
CA GLU A 20 7.99 10.92 -4.57
C GLU A 20 6.99 10.57 -3.49
N TYR A 21 6.95 11.37 -2.45
CA TYR A 21 5.98 11.15 -1.39
C TYR A 21 5.65 12.45 -0.69
N GLU A 22 4.50 12.46 -0.06
CA GLU A 22 4.06 13.57 0.77
C GLU A 22 3.75 13.03 2.15
N ARG A 23 4.26 13.68 3.18
CA ARG A 23 3.99 13.27 4.56
C ARG A 23 2.80 14.05 5.07
N LYS A 24 1.66 13.41 5.08
CA LYS A 24 0.39 14.03 5.45
C LYS A 24 0.35 14.40 6.91
N ASP A 25 0.84 13.51 7.77
CA ASP A 25 1.02 13.74 9.19
C ASP A 25 2.19 12.86 9.64
N PRO A 26 2.61 12.92 10.90
CA PRO A 26 3.80 12.16 11.31
C PRO A 26 3.74 10.66 11.02
N ASN A 27 2.54 10.10 10.89
CA ASN A 27 2.38 8.67 10.71
C ASN A 27 1.91 8.26 9.33
N THR A 28 1.65 9.20 8.43
CA THR A 28 1.04 8.88 7.13
C THR A 28 1.90 9.40 5.99
N PHE A 29 2.30 8.48 5.11
CA PHE A 29 3.07 8.81 3.92
C PHE A 29 2.22 8.49 2.70
N LEU A 30 2.04 9.46 1.81
CA LEU A 30 1.37 9.26 0.54
C LEU A 30 2.44 9.16 -0.53
N VAL A 31 2.59 7.97 -1.10
CA VAL A 31 3.68 7.67 -2.04
C VAL A 31 3.12 7.60 -3.44
N SER A 32 3.80 8.25 -4.37
CA SER A 32 3.44 8.17 -5.79
C SER A 32 4.40 7.22 -6.48
N LEU A 33 3.87 6.11 -6.97
CA LEU A 33 4.69 5.10 -7.64
C LEU A 33 4.57 5.30 -9.14
N PRO A 34 5.71 5.32 -9.86
CA PRO A 34 5.65 5.44 -11.31
C PRO A 34 5.06 4.20 -11.93
N GLY A 35 4.32 4.36 -13.02
CA GLY A 35 3.70 3.26 -13.73
C GLY A 35 3.92 3.38 -15.21
N GLU A 36 3.90 2.25 -15.90
CA GLU A 36 4.15 2.25 -17.34
C GLU A 36 2.92 2.66 -18.13
N LYS A 37 1.76 2.14 -17.75
CA LYS A 37 0.53 2.41 -18.46
C LYS A 37 -0.31 3.46 -17.77
N LYS A 38 -0.19 3.56 -16.47
CA LYS A 38 -0.77 4.65 -15.71
C LYS A 38 0.32 5.63 -15.40
N LEU A 39 -0.04 6.89 -15.29
CA LEU A 39 0.95 7.90 -14.96
C LEU A 39 1.52 7.68 -13.57
N GLN A 40 0.66 7.34 -12.61
CA GLN A 40 1.10 7.15 -11.23
C GLN A 40 0.13 6.24 -10.50
N THR A 41 0.66 5.51 -9.51
CA THR A 41 -0.14 4.77 -8.56
C THR A 41 0.10 5.39 -7.19
N HIS A 42 -0.98 5.76 -6.52
CA HIS A 42 -0.88 6.39 -5.20
C HIS A 42 -1.08 5.33 -4.13
N CYS A 43 -0.15 5.31 -3.18
CA CYS A 43 -0.13 4.33 -2.12
C CYS A 43 0.00 5.06 -0.78
N ALA A 44 -0.86 4.74 0.16
CA ALA A 44 -0.78 5.31 1.51
C ALA A 44 -0.11 4.32 2.44
N LEU A 45 0.91 4.77 3.14
CA LEU A 45 1.59 4.00 4.18
C LEU A 45 1.28 4.66 5.51
N ILE A 46 0.61 3.93 6.40
CA ILE A 46 0.17 4.48 7.68
C ILE A 46 0.79 3.69 8.81
N VAL A 47 1.56 4.39 9.65
CA VAL A 47 2.23 3.78 10.79
C VAL A 47 1.29 3.84 11.99
N GLY A 48 0.82 2.67 12.44
CA GLY A 48 0.01 2.58 13.64
C GLY A 48 0.85 2.20 14.84
N ASP A 49 0.18 1.81 15.92
CA ASP A 49 0.87 1.45 17.15
C ASP A 49 1.62 0.13 17.05
N HIS A 50 1.10 -0.79 16.27
CA HIS A 50 1.65 -2.13 16.18
C HIS A 50 1.94 -2.59 14.76
N SER A 51 1.46 -1.85 13.76
CA SER A 51 1.57 -2.31 12.39
C SER A 51 1.70 -1.14 11.43
N LEU A 52 2.27 -1.45 10.25
CA LEU A 52 2.27 -0.55 9.12
C LEU A 52 1.13 -0.99 8.20
N SER A 53 0.21 -0.09 7.90
CA SER A 53 -0.88 -0.36 6.98
C SER A 53 -0.54 0.18 5.61
N ILE A 54 -0.85 -0.60 4.59
CA ILE A 54 -0.60 -0.24 3.20
C ILE A 54 -1.93 -0.20 2.49
N ASN A 55 -2.17 0.86 1.74
CA ASN A 55 -3.44 1.02 1.02
C ASN A 55 -3.17 1.70 -0.31
N ALA A 56 -3.47 1.01 -1.40
CA ALA A 56 -3.26 1.54 -2.74
C ALA A 56 -4.54 1.40 -3.56
N PHE A 57 -5.01 2.52 -4.09
CA PHE A 57 -6.18 2.51 -4.96
C PHE A 57 -5.82 1.85 -6.29
N VAL A 58 -6.64 0.92 -6.75
CA VAL A 58 -6.41 0.22 -8.01
C VAL A 58 -7.35 0.75 -9.09
N ILE A 59 -8.64 0.55 -8.91
CA ILE A 59 -9.64 1.04 -9.87
C ILE A 59 -10.92 1.38 -9.13
N ARG A 60 -11.71 2.23 -9.75
CA ARG A 60 -13.06 2.49 -9.26
C ARG A 60 -13.92 1.26 -9.53
N LYS A 61 -15.09 1.23 -8.91
CA LYS A 61 -16.02 0.13 -9.11
C LYS A 61 -16.16 -0.18 -10.59
N PRO A 62 -15.97 -1.44 -11.01
CA PRO A 62 -16.12 -1.79 -12.40
C PRO A 62 -17.53 -1.52 -12.90
N ASP A 63 -17.63 -0.91 -14.09
CA ASP A 63 -18.91 -0.64 -14.72
C ASP A 63 -19.52 -1.88 -15.33
N ASP A 64 -18.68 -2.87 -15.63
CA ASP A 64 -19.11 -4.05 -16.35
C ASP A 64 -18.37 -5.27 -15.80
N ASN A 65 -19.03 -6.41 -15.79
CA ASN A 65 -18.43 -7.68 -15.38
C ASN A 65 -17.82 -7.61 -13.96
N GLU A 66 -18.52 -6.99 -13.05
CA GLU A 66 -18.03 -6.84 -11.68
C GLU A 66 -17.70 -8.20 -11.05
N ALA A 67 -18.54 -9.20 -11.28
CA ALA A 67 -18.32 -10.53 -10.72
C ALA A 67 -17.02 -11.16 -11.24
N GLY A 68 -16.73 -10.95 -12.53
CA GLY A 68 -15.49 -11.47 -13.12
C GLY A 68 -14.26 -10.79 -12.56
N VAL A 69 -14.35 -9.48 -12.34
CA VAL A 69 -13.24 -8.73 -11.75
C VAL A 69 -12.98 -9.21 -10.32
N HIS A 70 -14.05 -9.40 -9.54
CA HIS A 70 -13.90 -9.90 -8.17
C HIS A 70 -13.30 -11.29 -8.14
N ALA A 71 -13.72 -12.17 -9.07
CA ALA A 71 -13.17 -13.51 -9.15
C ALA A 71 -11.67 -13.47 -9.47
N TYR A 72 -11.28 -12.60 -10.38
CA TYR A 72 -9.87 -12.41 -10.72
C TYR A 72 -9.07 -11.97 -9.49
N CYS A 73 -9.59 -10.99 -8.76
CA CYS A 73 -8.91 -10.47 -7.58
C CYS A 73 -8.74 -11.56 -6.52
N MET A 74 -9.77 -12.38 -6.31
CA MET A 74 -9.68 -13.44 -5.32
C MET A 74 -8.66 -14.50 -5.72
N LEU A 75 -8.59 -14.83 -7.00
CA LEU A 75 -7.59 -15.78 -7.47
C LEU A 75 -6.18 -15.23 -7.27
N LYS A 76 -5.97 -13.94 -7.56
CA LYS A 76 -4.67 -13.33 -7.37
C LYS A 76 -4.29 -13.26 -5.89
N ASN A 77 -5.27 -13.04 -5.02
CA ASN A 77 -5.01 -12.98 -3.59
C ASN A 77 -4.34 -14.24 -3.07
N ALA A 78 -4.66 -15.38 -3.66
CA ALA A 78 -4.12 -16.65 -3.19
C ALA A 78 -2.60 -16.72 -3.32
N GLY A 79 -2.01 -15.96 -4.24
CA GLY A 79 -0.57 -15.98 -4.44
C GLY A 79 0.16 -14.78 -3.88
N MET A 80 -0.51 -13.92 -3.14
CA MET A 80 0.13 -12.71 -2.62
C MET A 80 0.49 -12.87 -1.15
N TYR A 81 1.56 -12.19 -0.76
CA TYR A 81 2.01 -12.17 0.63
C TYR A 81 1.91 -10.76 1.18
N GLY A 82 1.27 -10.62 2.32
CA GLY A 82 1.22 -9.36 3.04
C GLY A 82 0.25 -8.33 2.48
N ILE A 83 -0.23 -8.51 1.27
CA ILE A 83 -1.22 -7.63 0.66
C ILE A 83 -2.30 -8.46 0.00
N ALA A 84 -3.44 -7.84 -0.24
CA ALA A 84 -4.57 -8.49 -0.90
C ALA A 84 -5.46 -7.44 -1.54
N PHE A 85 -6.18 -7.84 -2.58
CA PHE A 85 -7.22 -6.98 -3.14
C PHE A 85 -8.41 -6.93 -2.19
N ALA A 86 -9.01 -5.76 -2.08
CA ALA A 86 -10.18 -5.56 -1.24
C ALA A 86 -11.09 -4.52 -1.88
N THR A 87 -12.33 -4.48 -1.44
CA THR A 87 -13.27 -3.47 -1.92
C THR A 87 -13.81 -2.68 -0.73
N ASN A 88 -14.23 -1.45 -0.99
CA ASN A 88 -14.93 -0.66 0.01
C ASN A 88 -16.42 -0.68 -0.25
N GLU A 89 -17.19 0.12 0.49
CA GLU A 89 -18.63 0.14 0.38
C GLU A 89 -19.11 0.63 -0.99
N LEU A 90 -18.29 1.44 -1.66
CA LEU A 90 -18.62 1.96 -2.98
C LEU A 90 -18.29 0.97 -4.10
N GLY A 91 -17.59 -0.13 -3.77
CA GLY A 91 -17.20 -1.11 -4.78
C GLY A 91 -15.87 -0.82 -5.45
N ASP A 92 -15.18 0.24 -5.02
CA ASP A 92 -13.84 0.53 -5.52
C ASP A 92 -12.86 -0.53 -5.04
N ILE A 93 -11.85 -0.80 -5.84
CA ILE A 93 -10.90 -1.89 -5.57
C ILE A 93 -9.56 -1.30 -5.16
N PHE A 94 -9.03 -1.84 -4.07
CA PHE A 94 -7.75 -1.42 -3.48
C PHE A 94 -6.86 -2.62 -3.26
N LEU A 95 -5.57 -2.38 -3.16
CA LEU A 95 -4.63 -3.31 -2.57
C LEU A 95 -4.40 -2.86 -1.14
N VAL A 96 -4.61 -3.76 -0.19
CA VAL A 96 -4.44 -3.43 1.22
C VAL A 96 -3.49 -4.43 1.85
N GLY A 97 -2.73 -3.98 2.82
CA GLY A 97 -1.79 -4.84 3.52
C GLY A 97 -1.49 -4.32 4.90
N ARG A 98 -0.87 -5.17 5.69
CA ARG A 98 -0.49 -4.83 7.05
C ARG A 98 0.74 -5.63 7.45
N LEU A 99 1.75 -4.92 7.93
CA LEU A 99 2.98 -5.54 8.39
C LEU A 99 3.21 -5.19 9.85
N PRO A 100 3.67 -6.14 10.67
CA PRO A 100 4.09 -5.78 12.03
C PRO A 100 5.23 -4.77 11.96
N LEU A 101 5.28 -3.84 12.91
CA LEU A 101 6.31 -2.82 12.86
C LEU A 101 7.73 -3.39 12.94
N PHE A 102 7.90 -4.51 13.63
CA PHE A 102 9.23 -5.10 13.73
C PHE A 102 9.75 -5.60 12.39
N ALA A 103 8.88 -5.77 11.41
CA ALA A 103 9.28 -6.24 10.08
C ALA A 103 9.62 -5.09 9.13
N VAL A 104 9.47 -3.83 9.56
CA VAL A 104 9.77 -2.69 8.71
C VAL A 104 11.28 -2.44 8.75
N THR A 105 11.94 -2.74 7.63
CA THR A 105 13.39 -2.59 7.50
C THR A 105 13.72 -2.02 6.13
N ASP A 106 14.98 -1.59 5.98
CA ASP A 106 15.46 -1.05 4.72
C ASP A 106 15.50 -2.07 3.58
N ARG A 107 15.41 -3.32 3.92
CA ARG A 107 15.55 -4.38 2.91
C ARG A 107 14.28 -4.66 2.13
N GLU A 108 13.19 -4.11 2.57
CA GLU A 108 11.89 -4.35 1.92
C GLU A 108 11.72 -3.61 0.60
#